data_e2d00a1fffd04686355969d55cc51fc7
#
_entry.id   e2d00a1fffd04686355969d55cc51fc7
#
_cell.length_a   1.000
_cell.length_b   1.000
_cell.length_c   1.000
_cell.angle_alpha   90.00
_cell.angle_beta   90.00
_cell.angle_gamma   90.00
#
_symmetry.space_group_name_H-M   'P 1'
#
loop_
_entity.id
_entity.type
_entity.pdbx_description
1 polymer ?
#
loop_
_entity_poly.entity_id
_entity_poly.type
_entity_poly.pdbx_seq_one_letter_code
_entity_poly.pdbx_strand_id
1 'polypeptide(L)'
;NGKPVIIRTLDIGGDKEIPYMGLEKDENPFLGYRAIRLCLDRKEDIYKPQLRALLRASAFGNIRIMIPLVTCIEEYREAKALIEELKKELDEKGIAYKKDIQVGIMVETAAASLIADIFAKEADFFSIGTNDLTQYTMSVDRGNKKISYLYSTFNPAVLRSIRHIIACGREAGIMVGMCGEAASDPMMVPLLLAFGLNEFSMSASAI
;
A
#
# COMPACT_ATOMS: atom_id res chain seq x y z
N ASN A 1 -7.37 -5.84 22.25
CA ASN A 1 -8.79 -5.54 21.99
C ASN A 1 -9.30 -6.13 20.66
N GLY A 2 -8.51 -6.96 19.97
CA GLY A 2 -8.92 -7.73 18.78
C GLY A 2 -9.06 -6.94 17.46
N LYS A 3 -8.93 -5.62 17.48
CA LYS A 3 -9.01 -4.81 16.26
C LYS A 3 -7.78 -5.05 15.36
N PRO A 4 -7.93 -5.07 14.02
CA PRO A 4 -6.81 -5.22 13.11
C PRO A 4 -5.92 -3.97 13.13
N VAL A 5 -4.62 -4.21 12.99
CA VAL A 5 -3.60 -3.17 12.82
C VAL A 5 -2.89 -3.43 11.50
N ILE A 6 -3.09 -2.56 10.53
CA ILE A 6 -2.41 -2.65 9.24
C ILE A 6 -1.06 -1.93 9.34
N ILE A 7 0.01 -2.66 9.04
CA ILE A 7 1.37 -2.11 9.03
C ILE A 7 1.90 -2.14 7.60
N ARG A 8 2.21 -0.95 7.10
CA ARG A 8 2.81 -0.79 5.78
C ARG A 8 4.30 -1.14 5.82
N THR A 9 4.77 -1.92 4.86
CA THR A 9 6.21 -2.13 4.67
C THR A 9 6.87 -0.84 4.21
N LEU A 10 8.21 -0.83 4.23
CA LEU A 10 9.01 0.36 4.01
C LEU A 10 8.62 1.09 2.72
N ASP A 11 8.36 2.38 2.84
CA ASP A 11 8.15 3.30 1.73
C ASP A 11 9.12 4.49 1.87
N ILE A 12 10.34 4.25 1.47
CA ILE A 12 11.46 5.18 1.48
C ILE A 12 11.95 5.36 0.04
N GLY A 13 12.56 6.49 -0.23
CA GLY A 13 12.92 6.97 -1.56
C GLY A 13 11.97 8.07 -2.02
N GLY A 14 12.07 8.50 -3.23
CA GLY A 14 11.32 9.64 -3.72
C GLY A 14 11.84 10.94 -3.10
N ASP A 15 11.00 11.61 -2.33
CA ASP A 15 11.29 12.88 -1.63
C ASP A 15 11.97 12.71 -0.27
N LYS A 16 12.11 11.45 0.20
CA LYS A 16 12.66 11.14 1.52
C LYS A 16 14.14 10.76 1.41
N GLU A 17 15.02 11.72 1.58
CA GLU A 17 16.45 11.45 1.66
C GLU A 17 16.82 10.81 3.00
N ILE A 18 17.46 9.64 2.95
CA ILE A 18 17.99 8.95 4.12
C ILE A 18 19.47 8.71 3.92
N PRO A 19 20.33 9.63 4.42
CA PRO A 19 21.76 9.64 4.11
C PRO A 19 22.48 8.34 4.44
N TYR A 20 22.10 7.66 5.54
CA TYR A 20 22.75 6.40 5.97
C TYR A 20 22.40 5.20 5.10
N MET A 21 21.41 5.28 4.22
CA MET A 21 21.06 4.20 3.30
C MET A 21 21.89 4.20 2.02
N GLY A 22 22.62 5.28 1.74
CA GLY A 22 23.49 5.39 0.56
C GLY A 22 22.73 5.30 -0.76
N LEU A 23 21.47 5.75 -0.80
CA LEU A 23 20.66 5.73 -2.02
C LEU A 23 21.15 6.86 -2.95
N GLU A 24 21.34 6.51 -4.21
CA GLU A 24 21.61 7.48 -5.25
C GLU A 24 20.37 8.34 -5.52
N LYS A 25 20.59 9.56 -5.98
CA LYS A 25 19.49 10.46 -6.31
C LYS A 25 18.97 10.18 -7.71
N ASP A 26 17.70 9.78 -7.77
CA ASP A 26 16.99 9.60 -9.03
C ASP A 26 16.66 10.95 -9.70
N GLU A 27 16.63 11.02 -11.02
CA GLU A 27 16.13 12.20 -11.76
C GLU A 27 14.63 12.42 -11.52
N ASN A 28 13.87 11.33 -11.40
CA ASN A 28 12.44 11.34 -11.09
C ASN A 28 12.15 10.48 -9.85
N PRO A 29 12.45 10.99 -8.65
CA PRO A 29 12.44 10.19 -7.42
C PRO A 29 11.13 9.47 -7.14
N PHE A 30 9.97 10.07 -7.44
CA PHE A 30 8.66 9.44 -7.26
C PHE A 30 8.41 8.27 -8.22
N LEU A 31 9.09 8.22 -9.38
CA LEU A 31 9.01 7.15 -10.37
C LEU A 31 10.18 6.15 -10.27
N GLY A 32 11.12 6.39 -9.39
CA GLY A 32 12.40 5.72 -9.31
C GLY A 32 12.47 4.56 -8.32
N TYR A 33 13.62 4.44 -7.70
CA TYR A 33 14.03 3.36 -6.80
C TYR A 33 13.50 3.61 -5.37
N ARG A 34 12.25 3.21 -5.12
CA ARG A 34 11.57 3.40 -3.83
C ARG A 34 10.66 2.23 -3.47
N ALA A 35 10.23 2.20 -2.22
CA ALA A 35 9.23 1.29 -1.68
C ALA A 35 9.50 -0.18 -2.02
N ILE A 36 8.52 -0.88 -2.65
CA ILE A 36 8.65 -2.30 -2.99
C ILE A 36 9.86 -2.59 -3.89
N ARG A 37 10.21 -1.68 -4.81
CA ARG A 37 11.35 -1.85 -5.71
C ARG A 37 12.67 -1.93 -4.94
N LEU A 38 12.88 -1.00 -4.02
CA LEU A 38 14.02 -1.00 -3.10
C LEU A 38 13.98 -2.22 -2.18
N CYS A 39 12.81 -2.58 -1.66
CA CYS A 39 12.66 -3.72 -0.76
C CYS A 39 13.01 -5.06 -1.44
N LEU A 40 12.57 -5.26 -2.68
CA LEU A 40 12.87 -6.48 -3.44
C LEU A 40 14.32 -6.57 -3.90
N ASP A 41 14.98 -5.46 -4.16
CA ASP A 41 16.41 -5.44 -4.47
C ASP A 41 17.27 -5.67 -3.21
N ARG A 42 16.90 -5.05 -2.09
CA ARG A 42 17.60 -5.15 -0.80
C ARG A 42 16.90 -6.11 0.17
N LYS A 43 16.66 -7.34 -0.31
CA LYS A 43 15.91 -8.36 0.46
C LYS A 43 16.57 -8.70 1.78
N GLU A 44 17.88 -8.94 1.78
CA GLU A 44 18.56 -9.53 2.93
C GLU A 44 18.76 -8.54 4.08
N ASP A 45 19.09 -7.32 3.76
CA ASP A 45 19.46 -6.30 4.75
C ASP A 45 18.29 -5.36 5.14
N ILE A 46 17.25 -5.25 4.31
CA ILE A 46 16.11 -4.38 4.57
C ILE A 46 14.81 -5.17 4.68
N TYR A 47 14.42 -5.90 3.63
CA TYR A 47 13.05 -6.40 3.54
C TYR A 47 12.79 -7.60 4.45
N LYS A 48 13.63 -8.64 4.41
CA LYS A 48 13.48 -9.81 5.27
C LYS A 48 13.53 -9.47 6.77
N PRO A 49 14.44 -8.60 7.27
CA PRO A 49 14.39 -8.14 8.67
C PRO A 49 13.06 -7.52 9.05
N GLN A 50 12.47 -6.65 8.20
CA GLN A 50 11.18 -6.04 8.47
C GLN A 50 10.04 -7.06 8.46
N LEU A 51 9.97 -7.90 7.42
CA LEU A 51 8.92 -8.93 7.30
C LEU A 51 8.98 -9.93 8.46
N ARG A 52 10.18 -10.37 8.86
CA ARG A 52 10.40 -11.23 10.02
C ARG A 52 9.92 -10.59 11.32
N ALA A 53 10.18 -9.29 11.49
CA ALA A 53 9.69 -8.55 12.66
C ALA A 53 8.17 -8.47 12.68
N LEU A 54 7.52 -8.21 11.53
CA LEU A 54 6.06 -8.17 11.40
C LEU A 54 5.42 -9.55 11.67
N LEU A 55 6.00 -10.62 11.13
CA LEU A 55 5.56 -11.99 11.42
C LEU A 55 5.63 -12.29 12.91
N ARG A 56 6.76 -12.02 13.57
CA ARG A 56 6.91 -12.22 15.03
C ARG A 56 5.93 -11.37 15.84
N ALA A 57 5.72 -10.12 15.45
CA ALA A 57 4.76 -9.23 16.11
C ALA A 57 3.32 -9.74 15.99
N SER A 58 2.98 -10.47 14.93
CA SER A 58 1.64 -11.02 14.72
C SER A 58 1.23 -12.07 15.75
N ALA A 59 2.19 -12.67 16.50
CA ALA A 59 1.89 -13.54 17.63
C ALA A 59 1.19 -12.82 18.80
N PHE A 60 1.34 -11.50 18.87
CA PHE A 60 0.86 -10.69 20.00
C PHE A 60 -0.38 -9.84 19.66
N GLY A 61 -0.79 -9.81 18.39
CA GLY A 61 -1.92 -8.98 17.95
C GLY A 61 -2.41 -9.28 16.55
N ASN A 62 -3.55 -8.69 16.21
CA ASN A 62 -4.15 -8.85 14.89
C ASN A 62 -3.47 -7.94 13.86
N ILE A 63 -2.24 -8.29 13.49
CA ILE A 63 -1.43 -7.55 12.51
C ILE A 63 -1.76 -8.03 11.10
N ARG A 64 -1.82 -7.08 10.17
CA ARG A 64 -1.88 -7.29 8.72
C ARG A 64 -0.71 -6.55 8.06
N ILE A 65 -0.15 -7.15 7.02
CA ILE A 65 0.96 -6.55 6.25
C ILE A 65 0.39 -5.87 5.01
N MET A 66 0.80 -4.64 4.75
CA MET A 66 0.43 -3.89 3.56
C MET A 66 1.66 -3.52 2.73
N ILE A 67 1.68 -3.90 1.47
CA ILE A 67 2.78 -3.66 0.54
C ILE A 67 2.48 -2.40 -0.28
N PRO A 68 3.30 -1.33 -0.20
CA PRO A 68 3.07 -0.09 -0.94
C PRO A 68 3.65 -0.14 -2.35
N LEU A 69 3.19 0.76 -3.20
CA LEU A 69 3.73 1.11 -4.51
C LEU A 69 3.87 -0.07 -5.50
N VAL A 70 2.98 -1.04 -5.40
CA VAL A 70 2.96 -2.19 -6.30
C VAL A 70 2.53 -1.74 -7.70
N THR A 71 3.21 -2.22 -8.75
CA THR A 71 2.91 -1.90 -10.15
C THR A 71 2.48 -3.11 -10.96
N CYS A 72 3.01 -4.29 -10.65
CA CYS A 72 2.68 -5.53 -11.34
C CYS A 72 2.46 -6.67 -10.33
N ILE A 73 1.79 -7.72 -10.78
CA ILE A 73 1.44 -8.85 -9.88
C ILE A 73 2.68 -9.63 -9.43
N GLU A 74 3.75 -9.60 -10.22
CA GLU A 74 5.00 -10.28 -9.94
C GLU A 74 5.68 -9.72 -8.69
N GLU A 75 5.68 -8.39 -8.50
CA GLU A 75 6.21 -7.74 -7.28
C GLU A 75 5.47 -8.23 -6.03
N TYR A 76 4.16 -8.35 -6.10
CA TYR A 76 3.34 -8.86 -4.99
C TYR A 76 3.62 -10.33 -4.71
N ARG A 77 3.68 -11.16 -5.76
CA ARG A 77 3.98 -12.59 -5.63
C ARG A 77 5.37 -12.83 -5.04
N GLU A 78 6.36 -12.04 -5.44
CA GLU A 78 7.71 -12.13 -4.90
C GLU A 78 7.74 -11.76 -3.41
N ALA A 79 7.06 -10.71 -3.01
CA ALA A 79 6.94 -10.33 -1.60
C ALA A 79 6.22 -11.43 -0.78
N LYS A 80 5.15 -12.04 -1.31
CA LYS A 80 4.48 -13.19 -0.67
C LYS A 80 5.41 -14.41 -0.55
N ALA A 81 6.19 -14.69 -1.57
CA ALA A 81 7.15 -15.80 -1.52
C ALA A 81 8.19 -15.60 -0.41
N LEU A 82 8.68 -14.38 -0.22
CA LEU A 82 9.58 -14.05 0.90
C LEU A 82 8.91 -14.22 2.26
N ILE A 83 7.64 -13.83 2.38
CA ILE A 83 6.87 -14.05 3.62
C ILE A 83 6.75 -15.54 3.92
N GLU A 84 6.46 -16.38 2.93
CA GLU A 84 6.34 -17.83 3.12
C GLU A 84 7.71 -18.49 3.42
N GLU A 85 8.81 -18.00 2.84
CA GLU A 85 10.17 -18.40 3.21
C GLU A 85 10.44 -18.12 4.69
N LEU A 86 10.13 -16.90 5.13
CA LEU A 86 10.35 -16.49 6.52
C LEU A 86 9.43 -17.21 7.52
N LYS A 87 8.22 -17.59 7.13
CA LYS A 87 7.36 -18.45 7.95
C LYS A 87 8.00 -19.81 8.19
N LYS A 88 8.59 -20.44 7.17
CA LYS A 88 9.31 -21.71 7.31
C LYS A 88 10.51 -21.56 8.25
N GLU A 89 11.28 -20.48 8.09
CA GLU A 89 12.42 -20.19 8.97
C GLU A 89 11.98 -20.04 10.44
N LEU A 90 10.87 -19.37 10.69
CA LEU A 90 10.31 -19.21 12.04
C LEU A 90 9.79 -20.54 12.61
N ASP A 91 9.18 -21.39 11.78
CA ASP A 91 8.71 -22.73 12.17
C ASP A 91 9.90 -23.63 12.58
N GLU A 92 10.97 -23.64 11.80
CA GLU A 92 12.19 -24.40 12.11
C GLU A 92 12.83 -23.96 13.44
N LYS A 93 12.72 -22.67 13.76
CA LYS A 93 13.25 -22.09 15.02
C LYS A 93 12.26 -22.17 16.18
N GLY A 94 11.06 -22.70 15.99
CA GLY A 94 10.01 -22.75 17.01
C GLY A 94 9.52 -21.38 17.47
N ILE A 95 9.63 -20.35 16.62
CA ILE A 95 9.21 -18.99 16.95
C ILE A 95 7.75 -18.79 16.53
N ALA A 96 6.92 -18.35 17.47
CA ALA A 96 5.49 -18.15 17.24
C ALA A 96 5.21 -16.95 16.32
N TYR A 97 4.23 -17.12 15.45
CA TYR A 97 3.64 -16.08 14.61
C TYR A 97 2.22 -16.51 14.19
N LYS A 98 1.41 -15.58 13.64
CA LYS A 98 0.08 -15.87 13.12
C LYS A 98 0.19 -16.49 11.73
N LYS A 99 -0.15 -17.77 11.59
CA LYS A 99 -0.02 -18.55 10.34
C LYS A 99 -0.81 -17.96 9.18
N ASP A 100 -2.00 -17.46 9.46
CA ASP A 100 -2.97 -16.86 8.54
C ASP A 100 -2.88 -15.33 8.49
N ILE A 101 -1.68 -14.77 8.71
CA ILE A 101 -1.46 -13.32 8.61
C ILE A 101 -1.88 -12.82 7.23
N GLN A 102 -2.74 -11.82 7.20
CA GLN A 102 -3.23 -11.23 5.96
C GLN A 102 -2.19 -10.31 5.33
N VAL A 103 -2.03 -10.42 4.01
CA VAL A 103 -1.11 -9.60 3.21
C VAL A 103 -1.92 -8.90 2.12
N GLY A 104 -2.02 -7.60 2.22
CA GLY A 104 -2.70 -6.77 1.22
C GLY A 104 -1.74 -5.80 0.53
N ILE A 105 -2.28 -5.02 -0.38
CA ILE A 105 -1.53 -4.01 -1.11
C ILE A 105 -2.11 -2.61 -0.92
N MET A 106 -1.26 -1.61 -1.04
CA MET A 106 -1.71 -0.24 -1.29
C MET A 106 -1.85 -0.05 -2.80
N VAL A 107 -3.09 0.18 -3.24
CA VAL A 107 -3.38 0.48 -4.65
C VAL A 107 -3.23 1.98 -4.83
N GLU A 108 -2.10 2.39 -5.35
CA GLU A 108 -1.71 3.80 -5.45
C GLU A 108 -0.95 4.16 -6.74
N THR A 109 -0.68 3.16 -7.58
CA THR A 109 -0.15 3.36 -8.92
C THR A 109 -1.26 3.25 -9.97
N ALA A 110 -1.15 3.95 -11.08
CA ALA A 110 -2.09 3.83 -12.19
C ALA A 110 -2.13 2.39 -12.72
N ALA A 111 -0.98 1.71 -12.79
CA ALA A 111 -0.88 0.33 -13.24
C ALA A 111 -1.68 -0.61 -12.32
N ALA A 112 -1.44 -0.58 -10.99
CA ALA A 112 -2.16 -1.43 -10.04
C ALA A 112 -3.67 -1.15 -10.05
N SER A 113 -4.08 0.10 -10.24
CA SER A 113 -5.47 0.47 -10.37
C SER A 113 -6.14 -0.19 -11.59
N LEU A 114 -5.48 -0.18 -12.74
CA LEU A 114 -6.02 -0.76 -13.97
C LEU A 114 -6.18 -2.29 -13.92
N ILE A 115 -5.32 -2.98 -13.17
CA ILE A 115 -5.33 -4.44 -12.99
C ILE A 115 -5.79 -4.85 -11.59
N ALA A 116 -6.58 -4.03 -10.92
CA ALA A 116 -7.07 -4.30 -9.57
C ALA A 116 -7.86 -5.61 -9.46
N ASP A 117 -8.55 -6.02 -10.53
CA ASP A 117 -9.23 -7.31 -10.62
C ASP A 117 -8.27 -8.52 -10.57
N ILE A 118 -7.04 -8.36 -11.08
CA ILE A 118 -6.00 -9.39 -10.99
C ILE A 118 -5.47 -9.47 -9.56
N PHE A 119 -5.13 -8.32 -8.97
CA PHE A 119 -4.67 -8.27 -7.59
C PHE A 119 -5.71 -8.76 -6.59
N ALA A 120 -6.98 -8.46 -6.81
CA ALA A 120 -8.06 -8.86 -5.91
C ALA A 120 -8.24 -10.38 -5.76
N LYS A 121 -7.74 -11.18 -6.73
CA LYS A 121 -7.75 -12.65 -6.66
C LYS A 121 -6.67 -13.22 -5.75
N GLU A 122 -5.65 -12.44 -5.41
CA GLU A 122 -4.48 -12.93 -4.67
C GLU A 122 -4.21 -12.16 -3.37
N ALA A 123 -4.62 -10.90 -3.30
CA ALA A 123 -4.44 -10.06 -2.11
C ALA A 123 -5.58 -10.26 -1.11
N ASP A 124 -5.26 -10.19 0.17
CA ASP A 124 -6.25 -10.37 1.24
C ASP A 124 -7.07 -9.10 1.52
N PHE A 125 -6.58 -7.94 1.13
CA PHE A 125 -7.26 -6.65 1.22
C PHE A 125 -6.58 -5.59 0.36
N PHE A 126 -7.29 -4.51 0.10
CA PHE A 126 -6.76 -3.31 -0.52
C PHE A 126 -6.81 -2.11 0.44
N SER A 127 -5.83 -1.22 0.30
CA SER A 127 -5.91 0.15 0.81
C SER A 127 -5.60 1.12 -0.32
N ILE A 128 -6.47 2.07 -0.58
CA ILE A 128 -6.28 3.05 -1.66
C ILE A 128 -5.42 4.19 -1.16
N GLY A 129 -4.22 4.35 -1.70
CA GLY A 129 -3.30 5.44 -1.41
C GLY A 129 -3.59 6.66 -2.28
N THR A 130 -4.54 7.51 -1.87
CA THR A 130 -5.07 8.59 -2.74
C THR A 130 -4.05 9.63 -3.14
N ASN A 131 -3.03 9.87 -2.30
CA ASN A 131 -2.02 10.89 -2.61
C ASN A 131 -1.18 10.49 -3.82
N ASP A 132 -0.60 9.29 -3.79
CA ASP A 132 0.20 8.78 -4.90
C ASP A 132 -0.68 8.39 -6.09
N LEU A 133 -1.86 7.80 -5.86
CA LEU A 133 -2.80 7.48 -6.94
C LEU A 133 -3.19 8.73 -7.75
N THR A 134 -3.46 9.85 -7.08
CA THR A 134 -3.77 11.12 -7.75
C THR A 134 -2.57 11.61 -8.54
N GLN A 135 -1.39 11.63 -7.91
CA GLN A 135 -0.14 12.06 -8.54
C GLN A 135 0.15 11.28 -9.83
N TYR A 136 0.08 9.95 -9.77
CA TYR A 136 0.41 9.10 -10.92
C TYR A 136 -0.69 9.08 -11.98
N THR A 137 -1.97 9.13 -11.58
CA THR A 137 -3.08 9.19 -12.54
C THR A 137 -3.09 10.51 -13.29
N MET A 138 -2.82 11.61 -12.61
CA MET A 138 -2.80 12.95 -13.21
C MET A 138 -1.45 13.34 -13.83
N SER A 139 -0.40 12.51 -13.60
CA SER A 139 0.99 12.83 -14.03
C SER A 139 1.46 14.18 -13.49
N VAL A 140 1.16 14.48 -12.23
CA VAL A 140 1.44 15.75 -11.57
C VAL A 140 2.22 15.51 -10.29
N ASP A 141 3.41 16.09 -10.20
CA ASP A 141 4.14 16.15 -8.94
C ASP A 141 3.41 17.08 -7.95
N ARG A 142 2.88 16.49 -6.87
CA ARG A 142 2.15 17.24 -5.81
C ARG A 142 3.02 18.28 -5.10
N GLY A 143 4.34 18.13 -5.14
CA GLY A 143 5.30 19.10 -4.59
C GLY A 143 5.52 20.32 -5.50
N ASN A 144 5.14 20.26 -6.78
CA ASN A 144 5.36 21.34 -7.72
C ASN A 144 4.23 22.38 -7.67
N LYS A 145 4.50 23.49 -7.00
CA LYS A 145 3.53 24.59 -6.81
C LYS A 145 2.98 25.20 -8.10
N LYS A 146 3.73 25.12 -9.21
CA LYS A 146 3.31 25.72 -10.49
C LYS A 146 2.18 24.95 -11.17
N ILE A 147 2.08 23.64 -10.92
CA ILE A 147 1.11 22.74 -11.53
C ILE A 147 0.17 22.10 -10.53
N SER A 148 0.22 22.50 -9.25
CA SER A 148 -0.62 21.95 -8.17
C SER A 148 -2.13 22.08 -8.43
N TYR A 149 -2.55 23.03 -9.27
CA TYR A 149 -3.94 23.19 -9.70
C TYR A 149 -4.49 21.99 -10.48
N LEU A 150 -3.63 21.15 -11.05
CA LEU A 150 -4.00 19.89 -11.71
C LEU A 150 -4.15 18.73 -10.73
N TYR A 151 -3.55 18.85 -9.53
CA TYR A 151 -3.61 17.82 -8.52
C TYR A 151 -4.93 17.88 -7.76
N SER A 152 -5.87 17.02 -8.13
CA SER A 152 -7.18 16.95 -7.48
C SER A 152 -7.69 15.52 -7.44
N THR A 153 -7.99 15.00 -6.25
CA THR A 153 -8.62 13.70 -6.08
C THR A 153 -10.07 13.68 -6.61
N PHE A 154 -10.71 14.85 -6.76
CA PHE A 154 -12.02 14.98 -7.39
C PHE A 154 -11.98 14.91 -8.92
N ASN A 155 -10.80 14.81 -9.53
CA ASN A 155 -10.71 14.65 -10.97
C ASN A 155 -11.44 13.37 -11.40
N PRO A 156 -12.26 13.41 -12.46
CA PRO A 156 -13.00 12.24 -12.94
C PRO A 156 -12.15 11.00 -13.23
N ALA A 157 -10.90 11.17 -13.65
CA ALA A 157 -9.98 10.05 -13.87
C ALA A 157 -9.64 9.35 -12.54
N VAL A 158 -9.35 10.12 -11.49
CA VAL A 158 -9.06 9.60 -10.15
C VAL A 158 -10.29 8.95 -9.53
N LEU A 159 -11.46 9.59 -9.61
CA LEU A 159 -12.72 9.04 -9.09
C LEU A 159 -13.10 7.73 -9.78
N ARG A 160 -12.91 7.62 -11.10
CA ARG A 160 -13.14 6.37 -11.84
C ARG A 160 -12.18 5.27 -11.40
N SER A 161 -10.92 5.61 -11.18
CA SER A 161 -9.90 4.70 -10.65
C SER A 161 -10.30 4.18 -9.27
N ILE A 162 -10.64 5.07 -8.34
CA ILE A 162 -11.10 4.70 -6.98
C ILE A 162 -12.34 3.78 -7.05
N ARG A 163 -13.36 4.15 -7.83
CA ARG A 163 -14.55 3.33 -8.00
C ARG A 163 -14.24 1.95 -8.56
N HIS A 164 -13.35 1.87 -9.55
CA HIS A 164 -12.92 0.60 -10.14
C HIS A 164 -12.23 -0.31 -9.12
N ILE A 165 -11.28 0.23 -8.34
CA ILE A 165 -10.58 -0.53 -7.29
C ILE A 165 -11.59 -1.08 -6.27
N ILE A 166 -12.53 -0.24 -5.81
CA ILE A 166 -13.57 -0.66 -4.85
C ILE A 166 -14.46 -1.76 -5.45
N ALA A 167 -14.85 -1.64 -6.72
CA ALA A 167 -15.66 -2.64 -7.39
C ALA A 167 -14.93 -3.99 -7.49
N CYS A 168 -13.67 -4.00 -7.93
CA CYS A 168 -12.84 -5.21 -8.01
C CYS A 168 -12.69 -5.91 -6.64
N GLY A 169 -12.42 -5.14 -5.57
CA GLY A 169 -12.32 -5.71 -4.23
C GLY A 169 -13.64 -6.31 -3.74
N ARG A 170 -14.77 -5.63 -3.99
CA ARG A 170 -16.11 -6.15 -3.64
C ARG A 170 -16.44 -7.43 -4.39
N GLU A 171 -16.18 -7.48 -5.69
CA GLU A 171 -16.42 -8.67 -6.51
C GLU A 171 -15.60 -9.87 -6.04
N ALA A 172 -14.38 -9.64 -5.57
CA ALA A 172 -13.52 -10.66 -4.98
C ALA A 172 -13.82 -10.97 -3.51
N GLY A 173 -14.71 -10.21 -2.86
CA GLY A 173 -15.05 -10.41 -1.44
C GLY A 173 -13.96 -9.98 -0.45
N ILE A 174 -13.03 -9.13 -0.86
CA ILE A 174 -11.98 -8.61 0.01
C ILE A 174 -12.32 -7.21 0.53
N MET A 175 -11.75 -6.86 1.70
CA MET A 175 -11.89 -5.53 2.28
C MET A 175 -11.16 -4.48 1.43
N VAL A 176 -11.80 -3.35 1.20
CA VAL A 176 -11.17 -2.17 0.58
C VAL A 176 -11.24 -1.01 1.55
N GLY A 177 -10.07 -0.56 1.97
CA GLY A 177 -9.89 0.65 2.76
C GLY A 177 -9.28 1.78 1.93
N MET A 178 -9.18 2.94 2.54
CA MET A 178 -8.52 4.11 1.97
C MET A 178 -7.68 4.82 3.02
N CYS A 179 -6.48 5.18 2.63
CA CYS A 179 -5.62 6.09 3.38
C CYS A 179 -5.24 7.29 2.49
N GLY A 180 -4.66 8.28 3.09
CA GLY A 180 -4.40 9.55 2.43
C GLY A 180 -5.45 10.60 2.77
N GLU A 181 -5.25 11.81 2.28
CA GLU A 181 -6.04 12.97 2.70
C GLU A 181 -7.53 12.87 2.31
N ALA A 182 -7.83 12.21 1.19
CA ALA A 182 -9.20 12.04 0.73
C ALA A 182 -10.08 11.22 1.69
N ALA A 183 -9.50 10.34 2.51
CA ALA A 183 -10.25 9.56 3.48
C ALA A 183 -10.88 10.41 4.59
N SER A 184 -10.35 11.61 4.83
CA SER A 184 -10.84 12.57 5.84
C SER A 184 -11.53 13.81 5.24
N ASP A 185 -11.63 13.90 3.91
CA ASP A 185 -12.28 15.02 3.25
C ASP A 185 -13.81 14.91 3.37
N PRO A 186 -14.52 15.85 4.05
CA PRO A 186 -15.96 15.77 4.23
C PRO A 186 -16.77 15.76 2.94
N MET A 187 -16.22 16.30 1.84
CA MET A 187 -16.87 16.28 0.53
C MET A 187 -16.67 14.95 -0.18
N MET A 188 -15.56 14.27 0.09
CA MET A 188 -15.24 12.98 -0.52
C MET A 188 -15.93 11.81 0.19
N VAL A 189 -16.06 11.84 1.52
CA VAL A 189 -16.60 10.74 2.33
C VAL A 189 -17.96 10.24 1.85
N PRO A 190 -18.97 11.09 1.56
CA PRO A 190 -20.27 10.61 1.05
C PRO A 190 -20.14 9.87 -0.29
N LEU A 191 -19.24 10.32 -1.15
CA LEU A 191 -18.98 9.69 -2.45
C LEU A 191 -18.30 8.32 -2.29
N LEU A 192 -17.33 8.22 -1.38
CA LEU A 192 -16.64 6.98 -1.08
C LEU A 192 -17.59 5.94 -0.47
N LEU A 193 -18.48 6.36 0.41
CA LEU A 193 -19.54 5.50 0.95
C LEU A 193 -20.48 5.02 -0.15
N ALA A 194 -20.88 5.89 -1.09
CA ALA A 194 -21.70 5.52 -2.23
C ALA A 194 -20.99 4.52 -3.18
N PHE A 195 -19.67 4.58 -3.28
CA PHE A 195 -18.87 3.59 -4.02
C PHE A 195 -18.74 2.25 -3.26
N GLY A 196 -19.04 2.23 -1.95
CA GLY A 196 -19.00 1.03 -1.12
C GLY A 196 -17.65 0.81 -0.42
N LEU A 197 -16.90 1.88 -0.12
CA LEU A 197 -15.70 1.80 0.69
C LEU A 197 -16.02 1.30 2.11
N ASN A 198 -15.19 0.40 2.65
CA ASN A 198 -15.42 -0.26 3.93
C ASN A 198 -14.65 0.35 5.10
N GLU A 199 -13.49 0.96 4.83
CA GLU A 199 -12.58 1.42 5.88
C GLU A 199 -11.96 2.77 5.49
N PHE A 200 -11.89 3.67 6.48
CA PHE A 200 -11.34 5.02 6.34
C PHE A 200 -10.21 5.18 7.35
N SER A 201 -8.97 5.28 6.86
CA SER A 201 -7.80 5.54 7.69
C SER A 201 -7.45 7.03 7.64
N MET A 202 -7.55 7.69 8.78
CA MET A 202 -7.33 9.14 8.90
C MET A 202 -6.63 9.48 10.22
N SER A 203 -6.17 10.71 10.35
CA SER A 203 -5.61 11.20 11.61
C SER A 203 -6.68 11.25 12.70
N ALA A 204 -6.27 11.05 13.96
CA ALA A 204 -7.20 11.08 15.10
C ALA A 204 -7.99 12.39 15.22
N SER A 205 -7.42 13.50 14.74
CA SER A 205 -8.09 14.82 14.72
C SER A 205 -9.19 14.94 13.66
N ALA A 206 -9.30 13.99 12.74
CA ALA A 206 -10.29 13.99 11.65
C ALA A 206 -11.46 13.01 11.89
N ILE A 207 -11.48 12.32 13.05
CA ILE A 207 -12.52 11.37 13.45
C ILE A 207 -13.72 12.10 14.12
#